data_8b1fe96cd43f1e74d3661a0529338c6b
#
_entry.id   8b1fe96cd43f1e74d3661a0529338c6b
#
_cell.length_a   1.000
_cell.length_b   1.000
_cell.length_c   1.000
_cell.angle_alpha   90.00
_cell.angle_beta   90.00
_cell.angle_gamma   90.00
#
_symmetry.space_group_name_H-M   'P 1'
#
loop_
_entity.id
_entity.type
_entity.pdbx_description
1 polymer ?
#
loop_
_entity_poly.entity_id
_entity_poly.type
_entity_poly.pdbx_seq_one_letter_code
_entity_poly.pdbx_strand_id
1 'polypeptide(L)'
;IYQHKYWITAVFAILLVYSLSRWFSRDDLKDWTLATRDFSLQILPYLFFGVLVAGFLLGRPGHEALIPNAWVSGLVGGNSILANLFASVAGAFMYFATLTEVPIVQGLLGSGMGQGPALALLLAGPSLSLPSMLVIHGELGFRKTATYVLLVIVLSTFAGYGFGFWVG
;
A
#
# COMPACT_ATOMS: atom_id res chain seq x y z
N ILE A 1 15.78 14.88 -18.11
CA ILE A 1 15.32 15.00 -16.71
C ILE A 1 16.32 14.33 -15.76
N TYR A 2 16.87 13.14 -16.08
CA TYR A 2 17.78 12.40 -15.19
C TYR A 2 19.12 13.11 -14.91
N GLN A 3 19.69 13.81 -15.89
CA GLN A 3 20.95 14.55 -15.73
C GLN A 3 20.82 15.84 -14.90
N HIS A 4 19.60 16.42 -14.82
CA HIS A 4 19.36 17.67 -14.09
C HIS A 4 18.62 17.48 -12.77
N LYS A 5 18.42 16.24 -12.32
CA LYS A 5 17.65 15.95 -11.09
C LYS A 5 18.16 16.72 -9.86
N TYR A 6 19.47 16.79 -9.69
CA TYR A 6 20.06 17.47 -8.53
C TYR A 6 19.85 19.00 -8.58
N TRP A 7 19.92 19.61 -9.76
CA TRP A 7 19.66 21.03 -9.94
C TRP A 7 18.18 21.36 -9.68
N ILE A 8 17.28 20.56 -10.20
CA ILE A 8 15.84 20.70 -9.97
C ILE A 8 15.55 20.56 -8.48
N THR A 9 16.08 19.54 -7.82
CA THR A 9 15.91 19.34 -6.38
C THR A 9 16.47 20.51 -5.57
N ALA A 10 17.66 21.03 -5.94
CA ALA A 10 18.25 22.18 -5.24
C ALA A 10 17.38 23.44 -5.37
N VAL A 11 16.85 23.74 -6.55
CA VAL A 11 15.96 24.88 -6.74
C VAL A 11 14.69 24.76 -5.88
N PHE A 12 14.02 23.58 -5.88
CA PHE A 12 12.85 23.38 -5.05
C PHE A 12 13.17 23.39 -3.57
N ALA A 13 14.32 22.88 -3.14
CA ALA A 13 14.75 22.95 -1.74
C ALA A 13 14.98 24.41 -1.29
N ILE A 14 15.62 25.24 -2.12
CA ILE A 14 15.83 26.66 -1.82
C ILE A 14 14.48 27.39 -1.74
N LEU A 15 13.57 27.15 -2.69
CA LEU A 15 12.22 27.72 -2.68
C LEU A 15 11.45 27.31 -1.43
N LEU A 16 11.55 26.05 -1.00
CA LEU A 16 10.93 25.55 0.21
C LEU A 16 11.48 26.27 1.46
N VAL A 17 12.80 26.33 1.60
CA VAL A 17 13.45 27.04 2.73
C VAL A 17 13.05 28.52 2.76
N TYR A 18 13.02 29.18 1.60
CA TYR A 18 12.56 30.55 1.48
C TYR A 18 11.09 30.71 1.91
N SER A 19 10.20 29.84 1.43
CA SER A 19 8.78 29.85 1.82
C SER A 19 8.60 29.65 3.33
N LEU A 20 9.29 28.67 3.90
CA LEU A 20 9.23 28.36 5.32
C LEU A 20 9.72 29.56 6.17
N SER A 21 10.80 30.21 5.76
CA SER A 21 11.36 31.34 6.48
C SER A 21 10.52 32.63 6.37
N ARG A 22 9.70 32.74 5.29
CA ARG A 22 8.96 33.99 5.01
C ARG A 22 7.51 33.95 5.49
N TRP A 23 6.87 32.76 5.48
CA TRP A 23 5.44 32.62 5.75
C TRP A 23 5.11 31.94 7.07
N PHE A 24 6.06 31.28 7.70
CA PHE A 24 5.83 30.54 8.96
C PHE A 24 6.59 31.20 10.11
N SER A 25 5.96 31.22 11.28
CA SER A 25 6.62 31.66 12.52
C SER A 25 7.60 30.59 13.01
N ARG A 26 8.51 30.96 13.90
CA ARG A 26 9.44 30.00 14.52
C ARG A 26 8.71 28.94 15.36
N ASP A 27 7.60 29.33 15.97
CA ASP A 27 6.80 28.40 16.77
C ASP A 27 6.06 27.41 15.90
N ASP A 28 5.46 27.84 14.77
CA ASP A 28 4.84 26.95 13.79
C ASP A 28 5.83 25.93 13.23
N LEU A 29 7.04 26.38 12.90
CA LEU A 29 8.11 25.51 12.39
C LEU A 29 8.57 24.48 13.44
N LYS A 30 8.64 24.90 14.70
CA LYS A 30 8.97 24.00 15.81
C LYS A 30 7.90 22.95 16.02
N ASP A 31 6.64 23.35 16.06
CA ASP A 31 5.51 22.45 16.24
C ASP A 31 5.40 21.47 15.07
N TRP A 32 5.57 21.94 13.82
CA TRP A 32 5.62 21.09 12.65
C TRP A 32 6.79 20.08 12.71
N THR A 33 7.97 20.52 13.11
CA THR A 33 9.14 19.64 13.23
C THR A 33 8.94 18.58 14.31
N LEU A 34 8.37 18.94 15.46
CA LEU A 34 8.06 18.01 16.54
C LEU A 34 6.98 17.00 16.10
N ALA A 35 5.91 17.45 15.49
CA ALA A 35 4.87 16.59 14.97
C ALA A 35 5.42 15.60 13.90
N THR A 36 6.27 16.09 12.99
CA THR A 36 6.94 15.25 11.98
C THR A 36 7.86 14.22 12.61
N ARG A 37 8.63 14.60 13.62
CA ARG A 37 9.51 13.69 14.38
C ARG A 37 8.69 12.60 15.07
N ASP A 38 7.66 12.98 15.79
CA ASP A 38 6.83 12.05 16.56
C ASP A 38 6.11 11.08 15.64
N PHE A 39 5.57 11.56 14.53
CA PHE A 39 4.98 10.74 13.48
C PHE A 39 6.01 9.79 12.83
N SER A 40 7.22 10.28 12.55
CA SER A 40 8.31 9.46 12.01
C SER A 40 8.71 8.35 12.97
N LEU A 41 8.87 8.67 14.26
CA LEU A 41 9.23 7.69 15.30
C LEU A 41 8.11 6.64 15.49
N GLN A 42 6.85 7.00 15.25
CA GLN A 42 5.75 6.07 15.30
C GLN A 42 5.72 5.13 14.09
N ILE A 43 6.01 5.62 12.87
CA ILE A 43 5.85 4.87 11.64
C ILE A 43 7.11 4.07 11.26
N LEU A 44 8.31 4.64 11.44
CA LEU A 44 9.57 4.02 11.02
C LEU A 44 9.77 2.58 11.57
N PRO A 45 9.49 2.27 12.84
CA PRO A 45 9.60 0.92 13.34
C PRO A 45 8.68 -0.06 12.60
N TYR A 46 7.41 0.32 12.39
CA TYR A 46 6.46 -0.53 11.68
C TYR A 46 6.86 -0.75 10.21
N LEU A 47 7.32 0.30 9.54
CA LEU A 47 7.85 0.21 8.18
C LEU A 47 9.07 -0.73 8.13
N PHE A 48 10.03 -0.54 9.03
CA PHE A 48 11.23 -1.36 9.09
C PHE A 48 10.92 -2.84 9.30
N PHE A 49 10.12 -3.15 10.33
CA PHE A 49 9.72 -4.53 10.60
C PHE A 49 8.84 -5.12 9.50
N GLY A 50 7.91 -4.33 8.93
CA GLY A 50 7.07 -4.75 7.81
C GLY A 50 7.89 -5.13 6.58
N VAL A 51 8.87 -4.32 6.19
CA VAL A 51 9.76 -4.60 5.07
C VAL A 51 10.66 -5.81 5.37
N LEU A 52 11.15 -5.92 6.59
CA LEU A 52 12.00 -7.04 7.01
C LEU A 52 11.23 -8.36 6.96
N VAL A 53 10.02 -8.40 7.52
CA VAL A 53 9.14 -9.57 7.48
C VAL A 53 8.74 -9.92 6.05
N ALA A 54 8.34 -8.94 5.24
CA ALA A 54 8.02 -9.17 3.85
C ALA A 54 9.22 -9.71 3.06
N GLY A 55 10.41 -9.15 3.25
CA GLY A 55 11.63 -9.64 2.61
C GLY A 55 12.04 -11.04 3.06
N PHE A 56 11.79 -11.39 4.32
CA PHE A 56 12.05 -12.72 4.85
C PHE A 56 11.07 -13.77 4.33
N LEU A 57 9.78 -13.43 4.23
CA LEU A 57 8.72 -14.34 3.77
C LEU A 57 8.70 -14.50 2.25
N LEU A 58 8.83 -13.39 1.50
CA LEU A 58 8.67 -13.35 0.04
C LEU A 58 10.01 -13.32 -0.71
N GLY A 59 11.12 -12.98 -0.02
CA GLY A 59 12.45 -12.90 -0.62
C GLY A 59 12.64 -11.68 -1.52
N ARG A 60 13.59 -11.83 -2.45
CA ARG A 60 13.84 -10.86 -3.51
C ARG A 60 13.30 -11.38 -4.83
N PRO A 61 12.92 -10.51 -5.77
CA PRO A 61 12.57 -10.95 -7.12
C PRO A 61 13.61 -11.90 -7.71
N GLY A 62 13.19 -13.11 -8.13
CA GLY A 62 14.07 -14.13 -8.68
C GLY A 62 14.76 -15.06 -7.68
N HIS A 63 14.54 -14.90 -6.38
CA HIS A 63 15.03 -15.80 -5.34
C HIS A 63 13.87 -16.35 -4.50
N GLU A 64 13.82 -17.66 -4.33
CA GLU A 64 12.85 -18.30 -3.44
C GLU A 64 13.14 -17.94 -1.98
N ALA A 65 12.09 -17.72 -1.22
CA ALA A 65 12.14 -17.52 0.23
C ALA A 65 11.29 -18.55 0.96
N LEU A 66 10.79 -18.22 2.16
CA LEU A 66 9.95 -19.13 2.93
C LEU A 66 8.62 -19.47 2.23
N ILE A 67 8.03 -18.50 1.51
CA ILE A 67 6.84 -18.73 0.70
C ILE A 67 7.30 -19.08 -0.71
N PRO A 68 7.05 -20.31 -1.19
CA PRO A 68 7.40 -20.71 -2.54
C PRO A 68 6.66 -19.86 -3.59
N ASN A 69 7.38 -19.40 -4.59
CA ASN A 69 6.81 -18.60 -5.69
C ASN A 69 5.65 -19.32 -6.40
N ALA A 70 5.71 -20.66 -6.43
CA ALA A 70 4.65 -21.49 -6.99
C ALA A 70 3.30 -21.32 -6.27
N TRP A 71 3.29 -21.06 -4.97
CA TRP A 71 2.06 -20.83 -4.22
C TRP A 71 1.47 -19.46 -4.56
N VAL A 72 2.30 -18.43 -4.61
CA VAL A 72 1.86 -17.08 -4.99
C VAL A 72 1.33 -17.08 -6.42
N SER A 73 2.09 -17.64 -7.37
CA SER A 73 1.67 -17.71 -8.77
C SER A 73 0.45 -18.60 -8.99
N GLY A 74 0.27 -19.64 -8.18
CA GLY A 74 -0.91 -20.51 -8.25
C GLY A 74 -2.20 -19.84 -7.76
N LEU A 75 -2.13 -19.01 -6.73
CA LEU A 75 -3.30 -18.34 -6.13
C LEU A 75 -3.64 -17.01 -6.78
N VAL A 76 -2.63 -16.21 -7.08
CA VAL A 76 -2.78 -14.82 -7.57
C VAL A 76 -1.97 -14.53 -8.83
N GLY A 77 -1.45 -15.57 -9.50
CA GLY A 77 -0.77 -15.44 -10.78
C GLY A 77 -1.76 -15.18 -11.92
N GLY A 78 -1.27 -14.55 -12.99
CA GLY A 78 -2.09 -14.22 -14.16
C GLY A 78 -3.18 -13.18 -13.85
N ASN A 79 -4.26 -13.21 -14.65
CA ASN A 79 -5.37 -12.26 -14.52
C ASN A 79 -6.73 -12.97 -14.57
N SER A 80 -6.94 -14.00 -13.75
CA SER A 80 -8.26 -14.62 -13.64
C SER A 80 -9.16 -13.82 -12.67
N ILE A 81 -10.47 -13.89 -12.85
CA ILE A 81 -11.43 -13.29 -11.90
C ILE A 81 -11.25 -13.85 -10.51
N LEU A 82 -10.96 -15.15 -10.36
CA LEU A 82 -10.73 -15.80 -9.08
C LEU A 82 -9.46 -15.29 -8.41
N ALA A 83 -8.37 -15.07 -9.13
CA ALA A 83 -7.14 -14.51 -8.60
C ALA A 83 -7.36 -13.07 -8.12
N ASN A 84 -8.08 -12.25 -8.87
CA ASN A 84 -8.45 -10.89 -8.49
C ASN A 84 -9.38 -10.86 -7.27
N LEU A 85 -10.37 -11.77 -7.21
CA LEU A 85 -11.26 -11.90 -6.06
C LEU A 85 -10.49 -12.32 -4.80
N PHE A 86 -9.63 -13.33 -4.93
CA PHE A 86 -8.78 -13.78 -3.82
C PHE A 86 -7.89 -12.65 -3.30
N ALA A 87 -7.26 -11.90 -4.20
CA ALA A 87 -6.42 -10.75 -3.85
C ALA A 87 -7.23 -9.65 -3.14
N SER A 88 -8.45 -9.33 -3.63
CA SER A 88 -9.34 -8.35 -2.98
C SER A 88 -9.77 -8.79 -1.59
N VAL A 89 -10.14 -10.06 -1.42
CA VAL A 89 -10.52 -10.61 -0.11
C VAL A 89 -9.31 -10.62 0.83
N ALA A 90 -8.15 -11.09 0.36
CA ALA A 90 -6.93 -11.07 1.14
C ALA A 90 -6.57 -9.64 1.59
N GLY A 91 -6.62 -8.66 0.68
CA GLY A 91 -6.41 -7.24 0.96
C GLY A 91 -7.36 -6.70 2.03
N ALA A 92 -8.64 -7.08 1.98
CA ALA A 92 -9.66 -6.65 2.94
C ALA A 92 -9.36 -7.09 4.38
N PHE A 93 -8.75 -8.26 4.57
CA PHE A 93 -8.40 -8.79 5.88
C PHE A 93 -6.97 -8.44 6.31
N MET A 94 -6.11 -8.04 5.38
CA MET A 94 -4.76 -7.64 5.71
C MET A 94 -4.76 -6.21 6.26
N TYR A 95 -4.19 -6.05 7.44
CA TYR A 95 -3.90 -4.72 7.99
C TYR A 95 -2.57 -4.23 7.43
N PHE A 96 -2.62 -3.56 6.30
CA PHE A 96 -1.44 -2.88 5.78
C PHE A 96 -1.36 -1.46 6.34
N ALA A 97 -0.24 -1.13 6.97
CA ALA A 97 0.12 0.27 7.06
C ALA A 97 0.46 0.74 5.64
N THR A 98 -0.11 1.83 5.18
CA THR A 98 0.00 2.38 3.81
C THR A 98 1.43 2.39 3.26
N LEU A 99 2.42 2.56 4.14
CA LEU A 99 3.84 2.59 3.78
C LEU A 99 4.45 1.19 3.53
N THR A 100 3.84 0.13 4.07
CA THR A 100 4.33 -1.25 3.90
C THR A 100 3.69 -1.97 2.72
N GLU A 101 2.62 -1.43 2.15
CA GLU A 101 1.93 -2.02 0.98
C GLU A 101 2.85 -2.14 -0.24
N VAL A 102 3.57 -1.07 -0.57
CA VAL A 102 4.42 -1.03 -1.77
C VAL A 102 5.49 -2.12 -1.77
N PRO A 103 6.33 -2.27 -0.72
CA PRO A 103 7.33 -3.34 -0.69
C PRO A 103 6.71 -4.75 -0.65
N ILE A 104 5.54 -4.93 0.00
CA ILE A 104 4.85 -6.23 0.01
C ILE A 104 4.35 -6.58 -1.39
N VAL A 105 3.67 -5.65 -2.06
CA VAL A 105 3.18 -5.87 -3.43
C VAL A 105 4.34 -6.07 -4.41
N GLN A 106 5.45 -5.36 -4.26
CA GLN A 106 6.64 -5.59 -5.07
C GLN A 106 7.21 -7.01 -4.85
N GLY A 107 7.24 -7.49 -3.61
CA GLY A 107 7.64 -8.86 -3.29
C GLY A 107 6.70 -9.89 -3.93
N LEU A 108 5.38 -9.69 -3.84
CA LEU A 108 4.38 -10.58 -4.44
C LEU A 108 4.45 -10.59 -5.97
N LEU A 109 4.61 -9.43 -6.61
CA LEU A 109 4.84 -9.33 -8.06
C LEU A 109 6.11 -10.06 -8.47
N GLY A 110 7.19 -9.90 -7.70
CA GLY A 110 8.45 -10.64 -7.89
C GLY A 110 8.29 -12.16 -7.72
N SER A 111 7.33 -12.61 -6.94
CA SER A 111 6.97 -14.03 -6.72
C SER A 111 5.97 -14.57 -7.73
N GLY A 112 5.57 -13.79 -8.75
CA GLY A 112 4.68 -14.24 -9.82
C GLY A 112 3.22 -13.83 -9.68
N MET A 113 2.88 -12.89 -8.78
CA MET A 113 1.55 -12.28 -8.72
C MET A 113 1.26 -11.51 -10.00
N GLY A 114 0.05 -11.66 -10.52
CA GLY A 114 -0.41 -10.89 -11.68
C GLY A 114 -0.65 -9.41 -11.35
N GLN A 115 -0.53 -8.54 -12.35
CA GLN A 115 -0.74 -7.09 -12.16
C GLN A 115 -2.18 -6.73 -11.82
N GLY A 116 -3.16 -7.47 -12.36
CA GLY A 116 -4.56 -7.33 -12.01
C GLY A 116 -4.82 -7.62 -10.53
N PRO A 117 -4.49 -8.82 -10.02
CA PRO A 117 -4.59 -9.14 -8.61
C PRO A 117 -3.80 -8.17 -7.70
N ALA A 118 -2.65 -7.67 -8.13
CA ALA A 118 -1.89 -6.68 -7.38
C ALA A 118 -2.69 -5.37 -7.22
N LEU A 119 -3.32 -4.87 -8.28
CA LEU A 119 -4.21 -3.71 -8.19
C LEU A 119 -5.44 -3.98 -7.33
N ALA A 120 -6.06 -5.16 -7.47
CA ALA A 120 -7.22 -5.54 -6.67
C ALA A 120 -6.90 -5.53 -5.16
N LEU A 121 -5.72 -6.06 -4.79
CA LEU A 121 -5.21 -6.05 -3.43
C LEU A 121 -4.96 -4.62 -2.91
N LEU A 122 -4.31 -3.77 -3.71
CA LEU A 122 -4.03 -2.36 -3.38
C LEU A 122 -5.29 -1.51 -3.23
N LEU A 123 -6.36 -1.83 -3.95
CA LEU A 123 -7.64 -1.11 -3.81
C LEU A 123 -8.42 -1.57 -2.58
N ALA A 124 -8.41 -2.87 -2.31
CA ALA A 124 -9.15 -3.43 -1.19
C ALA A 124 -8.47 -3.16 0.17
N GLY A 125 -7.15 -3.27 0.26
CA GLY A 125 -6.39 -3.14 1.51
C GLY A 125 -6.62 -1.84 2.26
N PRO A 126 -6.33 -0.67 1.68
CA PRO A 126 -6.55 0.62 2.34
C PRO A 126 -8.02 0.93 2.61
N SER A 127 -8.92 0.42 1.76
CA SER A 127 -10.35 0.67 1.89
C SER A 127 -11.02 -0.17 2.98
N LEU A 128 -10.48 -1.37 3.24
CA LEU A 128 -11.07 -2.39 4.11
C LEU A 128 -10.02 -2.90 5.10
N SER A 129 -9.67 -2.14 6.11
CA SER A 129 -8.88 -2.69 7.22
C SER A 129 -9.80 -3.22 8.32
N LEU A 130 -9.41 -4.27 9.04
CA LEU A 130 -10.18 -4.77 10.18
C LEU A 130 -10.59 -3.69 11.18
N PRO A 131 -9.69 -2.76 11.61
CA PRO A 131 -10.08 -1.67 12.48
C PRO A 131 -11.10 -0.73 11.85
N SER A 132 -10.95 -0.39 10.56
CA SER A 132 -11.91 0.47 9.85
C SER A 132 -13.28 -0.18 9.75
N MET A 133 -13.34 -1.49 9.49
CA MET A 133 -14.60 -2.23 9.47
C MET A 133 -15.28 -2.24 10.82
N LEU A 134 -14.54 -2.36 11.92
CA LEU A 134 -15.09 -2.32 13.29
C LEU A 134 -15.67 -0.94 13.62
N VAL A 135 -14.98 0.14 13.23
CA VAL A 135 -15.50 1.52 13.41
C VAL A 135 -16.77 1.73 12.59
N ILE A 136 -16.76 1.37 11.31
CA ILE A 136 -17.94 1.49 10.44
C ILE A 136 -19.10 0.63 10.98
N HIS A 137 -18.79 -0.56 11.51
CA HIS A 137 -19.79 -1.41 12.13
C HIS A 137 -20.43 -0.74 13.35
N GLY A 138 -19.64 -0.10 14.20
CA GLY A 138 -20.13 0.64 15.37
C GLY A 138 -21.08 1.77 15.00
N GLU A 139 -20.80 2.50 13.92
CA GLU A 139 -21.59 3.67 13.50
C GLU A 139 -22.79 3.30 12.61
N LEU A 140 -22.63 2.40 11.67
CA LEU A 140 -23.63 2.11 10.63
C LEU A 140 -24.38 0.78 10.84
N GLY A 141 -23.91 -0.07 11.73
CA GLY A 141 -24.45 -1.40 12.00
C GLY A 141 -24.06 -2.44 10.95
N PHE A 142 -24.28 -3.72 11.29
CA PHE A 142 -23.80 -4.88 10.53
C PHE A 142 -24.20 -4.88 9.04
N ARG A 143 -25.49 -4.63 8.74
CA ARG A 143 -25.99 -4.74 7.35
C ARG A 143 -25.29 -3.76 6.40
N LYS A 144 -25.15 -2.50 6.81
CA LYS A 144 -24.50 -1.47 5.98
C LYS A 144 -23.01 -1.74 5.85
N THR A 145 -22.34 -2.16 6.92
CA THR A 145 -20.93 -2.55 6.91
C THR A 145 -20.68 -3.73 5.97
N ALA A 146 -21.48 -4.78 6.07
CA ALA A 146 -21.38 -5.94 5.19
C ALA A 146 -21.59 -5.57 3.72
N THR A 147 -22.57 -4.72 3.43
CA THR A 147 -22.80 -4.21 2.06
C THR A 147 -21.60 -3.41 1.56
N TYR A 148 -21.04 -2.53 2.39
CA TYR A 148 -19.84 -1.75 2.04
C TYR A 148 -18.64 -2.67 1.73
N VAL A 149 -18.35 -3.63 2.60
CA VAL A 149 -17.24 -4.58 2.42
C VAL A 149 -17.43 -5.37 1.13
N LEU A 150 -18.63 -5.88 0.89
CA LEU A 150 -18.94 -6.65 -0.32
C LEU A 150 -18.79 -5.80 -1.58
N LEU A 151 -19.29 -4.57 -1.58
CA LEU A 151 -19.14 -3.65 -2.70
C LEU A 151 -17.67 -3.34 -3.00
N VAL A 152 -16.85 -3.05 -1.98
CA VAL A 152 -15.43 -2.78 -2.17
C VAL A 152 -14.72 -4.00 -2.75
N ILE A 153 -14.95 -5.20 -2.22
CA ILE A 153 -14.36 -6.45 -2.75
C ILE A 153 -14.75 -6.65 -4.22
N VAL A 154 -16.03 -6.51 -4.55
CA VAL A 154 -16.52 -6.69 -5.92
C VAL A 154 -15.91 -5.66 -6.86
N LEU A 155 -15.96 -4.37 -6.49
CA LEU A 155 -15.41 -3.29 -7.33
C LEU A 155 -13.89 -3.42 -7.50
N SER A 156 -13.15 -3.74 -6.43
CA SER A 156 -11.70 -3.98 -6.51
C SER A 156 -11.37 -5.17 -7.41
N THR A 157 -12.17 -6.25 -7.34
CA THR A 157 -12.00 -7.43 -8.21
C THR A 157 -12.18 -7.07 -9.68
N PHE A 158 -13.24 -6.35 -10.03
CA PHE A 158 -13.49 -5.95 -11.41
C PHE A 158 -12.49 -4.91 -11.92
N ALA A 159 -12.10 -3.96 -11.08
CA ALA A 159 -11.07 -2.98 -11.42
C ALA A 159 -9.72 -3.67 -11.68
N GLY A 160 -9.32 -4.60 -10.81
CA GLY A 160 -8.10 -5.38 -10.98
C GLY A 160 -8.15 -6.24 -12.25
N TYR A 161 -9.26 -6.95 -12.47
CA TYR A 161 -9.44 -7.76 -13.66
C TYR A 161 -9.36 -6.94 -14.95
N GLY A 162 -10.07 -5.80 -15.00
CA GLY A 162 -10.05 -4.89 -16.16
C GLY A 162 -8.65 -4.30 -16.41
N PHE A 163 -7.96 -3.89 -15.35
CA PHE A 163 -6.59 -3.38 -15.45
C PHE A 163 -5.62 -4.45 -15.95
N GLY A 164 -5.68 -5.65 -15.38
CA GLY A 164 -4.82 -6.76 -15.79
C GLY A 164 -5.08 -7.24 -17.21
N PHE A 165 -6.30 -7.02 -17.74
CA PHE A 165 -6.60 -7.27 -19.16
C PHE A 165 -5.99 -6.21 -20.09
N TRP A 166 -5.84 -4.97 -19.58
CA TRP A 166 -5.34 -3.86 -20.40
C TRP A 166 -3.81 -3.78 -20.41
N VAL A 167 -3.15 -4.24 -19.34
CA VAL A 167 -1.68 -4.14 -19.17
C VAL A 167 -0.97 -5.45 -19.45
N GLY A 168 -1.65 -6.59 -19.36
CA GLY A 168 -1.14 -7.94 -19.69
C GLY A 168 -1.46 -8.35 -21.08
#